data_058de215091a02f4602372943bf4d6f8
#
_entry.id   058de215091a02f4602372943bf4d6f8
#
_cell.length_a   1.000
_cell.length_b   1.000
_cell.length_c   1.000
_cell.angle_alpha   90.00
_cell.angle_beta   90.00
_cell.angle_gamma   90.00
#
_symmetry.space_group_name_H-M   'P 1'
#
loop_
_entity.id
_entity.type
_entity.pdbx_description
1 polymer ?
#
loop_
_entity_poly.entity_id
_entity_poly.type
_entity_poly.pdbx_seq_one_letter_code
_entity_poly.pdbx_strand_id
1 'polypeptide(L)'
;MKIQTSMWCIHTASFXXXXXXXXXXXXSASSIQFLSHYGFDYNKFLKDGIPYMNELQEKTLSQHLLAGSWKVCSVLDRERMKKAIDEVTCWIAAAEEEETMILQDLSGISMFEVQLVLRRALQNVWTQPLGDSEVMVKKVSPQHRRLLENSSYDCCQKELILMSARGFTNLFQALVKAKKPLVGHNMLMDLLHLHDKFYKPLPESYEEFKRNIHSLFPVLIDTKTVTKSIWKKYPFPRVSNLLEVYEVLCSSDLNPTDPTCPVIVLASDCSRYAEKKSPHEAGYDAFLCGSVLLKGAHLLLGRSTSVTAEADLSFSEYLSALVKYLNKVHFIQGGVSSINFSGVDAPCRRPPLLVVHVHGWRGLNERQIYQELKALCRFDVKLLSENQFILLSSKFKYARLALQEYKDHPNLQISLYHHWRHSPHVNCLLQVSSIVALWSLLAFVLGGAPCHSV
;
A
#
# COMPACT_ATOMS: atom_id res chain seq x y z
N MET A 1 7.70 24.32 25.12
CA MET A 1 6.32 23.84 24.89
C MET A 1 6.33 22.38 24.52
N LYS A 2 5.70 21.53 25.35
CA LYS A 2 5.49 20.13 24.98
C LYS A 2 4.30 20.07 24.01
N ILE A 3 4.55 20.08 22.72
CA ILE A 3 3.48 19.80 21.76
C ILE A 3 3.23 18.30 21.86
N GLN A 4 2.28 17.92 22.69
CA GLN A 4 1.79 16.55 22.74
C GLN A 4 0.87 16.34 21.54
N THR A 5 1.46 16.41 20.36
CA THR A 5 0.79 15.98 19.14
C THR A 5 0.92 14.46 19.09
N SER A 6 -0.18 13.78 19.36
CA SER A 6 -0.29 12.36 19.01
C SER A 6 -0.28 12.30 17.47
N MET A 7 0.90 12.48 16.91
CA MET A 7 1.12 12.40 15.48
C MET A 7 1.39 10.93 15.15
N TRP A 8 0.43 10.29 14.50
CA TRP A 8 0.52 8.91 14.11
C TRP A 8 1.15 8.87 12.73
N CYS A 9 2.34 8.34 12.67
CA CYS A 9 3.04 8.09 11.41
C CYS A 9 3.04 6.57 11.19
N ILE A 10 2.40 6.14 10.13
CA ILE A 10 2.34 4.71 9.78
C ILE A 10 3.37 4.48 8.67
N HIS A 11 4.38 3.74 8.99
CA HIS A 11 5.37 3.31 7.99
C HIS A 11 5.12 1.82 7.69
N THR A 12 4.75 1.53 6.46
CA THR A 12 4.33 0.18 6.06
C THR A 12 5.50 -0.73 5.66
N ALA A 13 6.72 -0.30 5.84
CA ALA A 13 7.89 -1.16 5.58
C ALA A 13 7.78 -2.51 6.32
N SER A 14 7.14 -2.54 7.48
CA SER A 14 6.91 -3.75 8.29
C SER A 14 5.69 -4.57 7.84
N PHE A 15 4.78 -3.97 7.06
CA PHE A 15 3.53 -4.63 6.66
C PHE A 15 3.62 -5.48 5.40
N UNK A 16 4.54 -5.33 4.79
CA UNK A 16 4.73 -6.02 3.58
C UNK A 16 4.84 -7.52 3.75
N UNK A 17 5.17 -7.83 4.75
CA UNK A 17 5.30 -9.20 5.06
C UNK A 17 4.00 -9.83 5.51
N UNK A 18 3.26 -9.06 5.83
CA UNK A 18 2.10 -9.61 6.34
C UNK A 18 1.00 -9.91 5.36
N UNK A 19 1.22 -9.65 4.54
CA UNK A 19 0.24 -9.99 3.66
C UNK A 19 0.38 -11.36 3.26
N UNK A 20 0.62 -11.76 4.11
CA UNK A 20 0.82 -13.10 3.89
C UNK A 20 -0.29 -13.90 3.41
N UNK A 21 -1.13 -13.39 3.48
CA UNK A 21 -2.10 -14.27 3.01
C UNK A 21 -2.00 -14.60 1.61
N UNK A 22 -1.68 -14.10 1.13
CA UNK A 22 -1.50 -14.50 -0.13
C UNK A 22 -0.04 -14.60 -0.25
N UNK A 23 0.16 -15.12 0.57
CA UNK A 23 1.44 -15.39 0.75
C UNK A 23 2.50 -15.25 -0.25
N UNK A 24 2.34 -15.26 -0.93
CA UNK A 24 3.35 -15.37 -1.89
C UNK A 24 4.13 -14.13 -2.12
N UNK A 25 3.72 -13.34 -1.92
CA UNK A 25 4.45 -12.19 -2.30
C UNK A 25 5.24 -11.49 -1.22
N UNK A 26 4.91 -11.77 -0.40
CA UNK A 26 5.56 -11.16 0.63
C UNK A 26 6.90 -11.64 1.01
N UNK A 27 6.97 -12.55 0.83
CA UNK A 27 8.19 -13.04 1.15
C UNK A 27 9.04 -13.25 -0.05
N SER A 28 9.32 -12.25 -0.79
CA SER A 28 10.36 -12.37 -1.80
C SER A 28 11.75 -12.49 -1.13
N ALA A 29 12.65 -13.19 -1.79
CA ALA A 29 14.00 -13.38 -1.21
C ALA A 29 14.68 -12.04 -0.87
N SER A 30 14.52 -11.07 -1.74
CA SER A 30 15.09 -9.72 -1.52
C SER A 30 14.44 -9.01 -0.32
N SER A 31 13.12 -9.16 -0.13
CA SER A 31 12.42 -8.56 1.01
C SER A 31 12.86 -9.21 2.32
N ILE A 32 12.99 -10.53 2.32
CA ILE A 32 13.47 -11.27 3.50
C ILE A 32 14.91 -10.83 3.84
N GLN A 33 15.79 -10.78 2.85
CA GLN A 33 17.16 -10.30 3.05
C GLN A 33 17.20 -8.88 3.61
N PHE A 34 16.40 -7.99 3.03
CA PHE A 34 16.31 -6.59 3.48
C PHE A 34 15.85 -6.52 4.95
N LEU A 35 14.75 -7.17 5.29
CA LEU A 35 14.20 -7.15 6.65
C LEU A 35 15.19 -7.79 7.65
N SER A 36 15.83 -8.90 7.26
CA SER A 36 16.85 -9.58 8.11
C SER A 36 18.04 -8.67 8.37
N HIS A 37 18.49 -7.92 7.35
CA HIS A 37 19.60 -6.97 7.47
C HIS A 37 19.31 -5.90 8.55
N TYR A 38 18.03 -5.50 8.68
CA TYR A 38 17.60 -4.52 9.67
C TYR A 38 17.08 -5.14 10.98
N GLY A 39 17.33 -6.43 11.19
CA GLY A 39 17.06 -7.11 12.45
C GLY A 39 15.59 -7.44 12.70
N PHE A 40 14.79 -7.60 11.65
CA PHE A 40 13.38 -7.97 11.80
C PHE A 40 13.23 -9.35 12.42
N ASP A 41 12.45 -9.45 13.49
CA ASP A 41 12.23 -10.70 14.22
C ASP A 41 11.04 -11.46 13.60
N TYR A 42 11.37 -12.41 12.73
CA TYR A 42 10.37 -13.26 12.06
C TYR A 42 9.62 -14.17 13.04
N ASN A 43 10.31 -14.65 14.08
CA ASN A 43 9.69 -15.54 15.07
C ASN A 43 8.62 -14.79 15.86
N LYS A 44 8.95 -13.59 16.32
CA LYS A 44 8.00 -12.72 17.01
C LYS A 44 6.82 -12.35 16.09
N PHE A 45 7.10 -11.99 14.84
CA PHE A 45 6.07 -11.65 13.86
C PHE A 45 5.08 -12.81 13.63
N LEU A 46 5.61 -14.04 13.48
CA LEU A 46 4.77 -15.22 13.23
C LEU A 46 3.99 -15.66 14.46
N LYS A 47 4.57 -15.49 15.65
CA LYS A 47 3.96 -15.92 16.92
C LYS A 47 2.97 -14.87 17.45
N ASP A 48 3.38 -13.61 17.47
CA ASP A 48 2.66 -12.53 18.17
C ASP A 48 2.08 -11.48 17.21
N GLY A 49 2.02 -11.78 15.92
CA GLY A 49 1.53 -10.85 14.89
C GLY A 49 0.06 -10.50 15.08
N ILE A 50 -0.25 -9.21 14.92
CA ILE A 50 -1.63 -8.71 15.06
C ILE A 50 -2.37 -8.93 13.73
N PRO A 51 -3.54 -9.56 13.74
CA PRO A 51 -4.32 -9.76 12.50
C PRO A 51 -4.84 -8.43 11.96
N TYR A 52 -5.31 -8.46 10.73
CA TYR A 52 -5.98 -7.32 10.09
C TYR A 52 -6.88 -7.84 8.96
N MET A 53 -7.83 -7.01 8.55
CA MET A 53 -8.72 -7.31 7.43
C MET A 53 -9.26 -6.03 6.81
N ASN A 54 -9.63 -6.10 5.54
CA ASN A 54 -10.35 -5.01 4.88
C ASN A 54 -11.86 -5.21 4.99
N GLU A 55 -12.64 -4.21 4.56
CA GLU A 55 -14.11 -4.23 4.65
C GLU A 55 -14.76 -5.45 3.98
N LEU A 56 -14.20 -5.91 2.87
CA LEU A 56 -14.75 -7.08 2.15
C LEU A 56 -14.53 -8.36 2.96
N GLN A 57 -13.34 -8.51 3.53
CA GLN A 57 -13.01 -9.66 4.39
C GLN A 57 -13.87 -9.64 5.67
N GLU A 58 -14.06 -8.45 6.26
CA GLU A 58 -14.91 -8.28 7.44
C GLU A 58 -16.37 -8.67 7.14
N LYS A 59 -16.89 -8.19 6.01
CA LYS A 59 -18.24 -8.54 5.57
C LYS A 59 -18.39 -10.06 5.38
N THR A 60 -17.40 -10.70 4.77
CA THR A 60 -17.39 -12.14 4.55
C THR A 60 -17.37 -12.90 5.88
N LEU A 61 -16.50 -12.50 6.81
CA LEU A 61 -16.42 -13.09 8.14
C LEU A 61 -17.76 -12.94 8.90
N SER A 62 -18.33 -11.74 8.86
CA SER A 62 -19.61 -11.44 9.49
C SER A 62 -20.73 -12.35 8.94
N GLN A 63 -20.76 -12.53 7.60
CA GLN A 63 -21.74 -13.44 6.96
C GLN A 63 -21.54 -14.88 7.43
N HIS A 64 -20.29 -15.35 7.53
CA HIS A 64 -19.99 -16.69 8.03
C HIS A 64 -20.40 -16.87 9.49
N LEU A 65 -20.17 -15.86 10.34
CA LEU A 65 -20.60 -15.88 11.74
C LEU A 65 -22.13 -15.97 11.86
N LEU A 66 -22.84 -15.18 11.05
CA LEU A 66 -24.30 -15.16 11.05
C LEU A 66 -24.88 -16.49 10.52
N ALA A 67 -24.27 -17.06 9.49
CA ALA A 67 -24.71 -18.32 8.88
C ALA A 67 -24.27 -19.57 9.68
N GLY A 68 -23.41 -19.39 10.69
CA GLY A 68 -22.80 -20.51 11.42
C GLY A 68 -21.90 -21.36 10.52
N SER A 69 -21.41 -20.82 9.41
CA SER A 69 -20.58 -21.54 8.44
C SER A 69 -19.11 -21.09 8.57
N TRP A 70 -18.29 -21.96 9.07
CA TRP A 70 -16.87 -21.70 9.23
C TRP A 70 -16.04 -22.83 8.64
N LYS A 71 -14.99 -22.50 7.90
CA LYS A 71 -14.05 -23.48 7.33
C LYS A 71 -12.66 -23.22 7.87
N VAL A 72 -12.12 -24.18 8.59
CA VAL A 72 -10.74 -24.13 9.05
C VAL A 72 -9.80 -24.43 7.88
N CYS A 73 -8.94 -23.49 7.53
CA CYS A 73 -8.11 -23.58 6.34
C CYS A 73 -6.77 -24.27 6.60
N SER A 74 -6.16 -24.07 7.77
CA SER A 74 -4.85 -24.63 8.12
C SER A 74 -4.96 -26.12 8.49
N VAL A 75 -4.00 -26.93 8.06
CA VAL A 75 -3.91 -28.35 8.43
C VAL A 75 -3.65 -28.47 9.94
N LEU A 76 -2.75 -27.68 10.49
CA LEU A 76 -2.44 -27.67 11.92
C LEU A 76 -3.64 -27.28 12.76
N ASP A 77 -4.39 -26.27 12.30
CA ASP A 77 -5.59 -25.84 13.01
C ASP A 77 -6.70 -26.90 12.92
N ARG A 78 -6.78 -27.62 11.81
CA ARG A 78 -7.73 -28.73 11.68
C ARG A 78 -7.44 -29.86 12.67
N GLU A 79 -6.17 -30.20 12.92
CA GLU A 79 -5.80 -31.20 13.91
C GLU A 79 -6.15 -30.73 15.32
N ARG A 80 -5.88 -29.47 15.66
CA ARG A 80 -6.27 -28.87 16.93
C ARG A 80 -7.79 -28.88 17.10
N MET A 81 -8.53 -28.49 16.04
CA MET A 81 -9.99 -28.49 16.05
C MET A 81 -10.54 -29.91 16.27
N LYS A 82 -9.96 -30.89 15.58
CA LYS A 82 -10.35 -32.29 15.74
C LYS A 82 -10.16 -32.75 17.18
N LYS A 83 -8.98 -32.45 17.75
CA LYS A 83 -8.68 -32.80 19.16
C LYS A 83 -9.71 -32.17 20.10
N ALA A 84 -10.03 -30.88 19.91
CA ALA A 84 -11.03 -30.19 20.73
C ALA A 84 -12.42 -30.82 20.57
N ILE A 85 -12.82 -31.17 19.34
CA ILE A 85 -14.11 -31.84 19.08
C ILE A 85 -14.17 -33.22 19.78
N ASP A 86 -13.10 -34.00 19.63
CA ASP A 86 -13.01 -35.35 20.24
C ASP A 86 -13.07 -35.23 21.77
N GLU A 87 -12.33 -34.30 22.36
CA GLU A 87 -12.30 -34.06 23.82
C GLU A 87 -13.69 -33.67 24.34
N VAL A 88 -14.35 -32.70 23.68
CA VAL A 88 -15.69 -32.25 24.05
C VAL A 88 -16.72 -33.36 23.81
N THR A 89 -16.57 -34.15 22.75
CA THR A 89 -17.48 -35.26 22.43
C THR A 89 -17.43 -36.37 23.54
N CYS A 90 -16.19 -36.67 23.98
CA CYS A 90 -16.00 -37.62 25.07
C CYS A 90 -16.63 -37.12 26.38
N TRP A 91 -16.34 -35.83 26.70
CA TRP A 91 -16.86 -35.22 27.93
C TRP A 91 -18.41 -35.17 27.92
N ILE A 92 -19.01 -34.70 26.81
CA ILE A 92 -20.45 -34.44 26.72
C ILE A 92 -21.27 -35.74 26.82
N ALA A 93 -20.67 -36.90 26.49
CA ALA A 93 -21.33 -38.22 26.62
C ALA A 93 -21.66 -38.58 28.08
N ALA A 94 -20.81 -38.11 29.01
CA ALA A 94 -20.96 -38.39 30.44
C ALA A 94 -21.52 -37.19 31.24
N ALA A 95 -21.42 -35.99 30.71
CA ALA A 95 -21.76 -34.74 31.39
C ALA A 95 -23.29 -34.64 31.63
N GLU A 96 -23.69 -33.96 32.69
CA GLU A 96 -25.11 -33.58 32.95
C GLU A 96 -25.42 -32.24 32.27
N GLU A 97 -26.73 -31.94 32.10
CA GLU A 97 -27.18 -30.66 31.56
C GLU A 97 -26.71 -29.52 32.46
N GLU A 98 -26.25 -28.45 31.89
CA GLU A 98 -25.69 -27.26 32.54
C GLU A 98 -24.22 -27.45 33.04
N GLU A 99 -23.70 -28.69 32.98
CA GLU A 99 -22.30 -28.94 33.35
C GLU A 99 -21.32 -28.21 32.38
N THR A 100 -20.17 -27.83 32.87
CA THR A 100 -19.17 -27.07 32.11
C THR A 100 -17.79 -27.74 32.12
N MET A 101 -17.02 -27.58 31.01
CA MET A 101 -15.60 -27.89 30.94
C MET A 101 -14.86 -26.70 30.37
N ILE A 102 -13.55 -26.66 30.60
CA ILE A 102 -12.69 -25.57 30.10
C ILE A 102 -11.63 -26.15 29.15
N LEU A 103 -11.61 -25.64 27.95
CA LEU A 103 -10.52 -25.87 26.98
C LEU A 103 -9.46 -24.80 27.19
N GLN A 104 -8.20 -25.22 27.37
CA GLN A 104 -7.07 -24.34 27.65
C GLN A 104 -6.14 -24.21 26.46
N ASP A 105 -5.14 -23.32 26.57
CA ASP A 105 -4.09 -23.09 25.58
C ASP A 105 -4.59 -22.62 24.21
N LEU A 106 -5.70 -21.88 24.22
CA LEU A 106 -6.27 -21.27 23.01
C LEU A 106 -5.99 -19.77 23.04
N SER A 107 -5.46 -19.23 21.95
CA SER A 107 -5.16 -17.80 21.89
C SER A 107 -5.56 -17.21 20.54
N GLY A 108 -5.91 -15.95 20.54
CA GLY A 108 -6.22 -15.20 19.34
C GLY A 108 -7.36 -15.82 18.53
N ILE A 109 -7.14 -15.98 17.24
CA ILE A 109 -8.15 -16.49 16.29
C ILE A 109 -8.57 -17.93 16.64
N SER A 110 -7.63 -18.77 17.12
CA SER A 110 -7.92 -20.16 17.49
C SER A 110 -9.03 -20.28 18.52
N MET A 111 -9.08 -19.38 19.48
CA MET A 111 -10.13 -19.36 20.51
C MET A 111 -11.52 -19.19 19.89
N PHE A 112 -11.64 -18.34 18.86
CA PHE A 112 -12.92 -18.11 18.19
C PHE A 112 -13.27 -19.24 17.23
N GLU A 113 -12.28 -19.76 16.50
CA GLU A 113 -12.49 -20.88 15.57
C GLU A 113 -13.00 -22.12 16.31
N VAL A 114 -12.41 -22.43 17.47
CA VAL A 114 -12.83 -23.56 18.31
C VAL A 114 -14.32 -23.40 18.70
N GLN A 115 -14.73 -22.23 19.15
CA GLN A 115 -16.12 -21.97 19.54
C GLN A 115 -17.08 -22.21 18.37
N LEU A 116 -16.78 -21.63 17.20
CA LEU A 116 -17.63 -21.76 16.02
C LEU A 116 -17.72 -23.22 15.53
N VAL A 117 -16.59 -23.92 15.52
CA VAL A 117 -16.52 -25.31 15.08
C VAL A 117 -17.29 -26.23 16.05
N LEU A 118 -17.09 -26.06 17.37
CA LEU A 118 -17.79 -26.85 18.38
C LEU A 118 -19.31 -26.64 18.31
N ARG A 119 -19.76 -25.39 18.20
CA ARG A 119 -21.21 -25.09 18.10
C ARG A 119 -21.81 -25.67 16.81
N ARG A 120 -21.04 -25.76 15.75
CA ARG A 120 -21.48 -26.35 14.48
C ARG A 120 -21.47 -27.87 14.52
N ALA A 121 -20.46 -28.47 15.12
CA ALA A 121 -20.30 -29.93 15.18
C ALA A 121 -21.24 -30.56 16.16
N LEU A 122 -21.53 -29.90 17.29
CA LEU A 122 -22.29 -30.47 18.44
C LEU A 122 -23.50 -29.58 18.75
N GLN A 123 -24.69 -30.17 18.61
CA GLN A 123 -25.95 -29.43 18.78
C GLN A 123 -26.32 -29.13 20.25
N ASN A 124 -25.74 -29.88 21.17
CA ASN A 124 -26.00 -29.76 22.59
C ASN A 124 -24.88 -29.08 23.37
N VAL A 125 -24.13 -28.20 22.68
CA VAL A 125 -22.99 -27.47 23.24
C VAL A 125 -23.22 -25.97 23.07
N TRP A 126 -22.91 -25.23 24.13
CA TRP A 126 -22.71 -23.78 24.09
C TRP A 126 -21.28 -23.44 24.49
N THR A 127 -20.71 -22.39 23.92
CA THR A 127 -19.33 -21.99 24.20
C THR A 127 -19.26 -20.52 24.52
N GLN A 128 -18.35 -20.13 25.42
CA GLN A 128 -18.07 -18.74 25.80
C GLN A 128 -16.57 -18.57 26.01
N PRO A 129 -15.99 -17.44 25.61
CA PRO A 129 -14.60 -17.17 25.95
C PRO A 129 -14.45 -16.93 27.46
N LEU A 130 -13.36 -17.41 28.03
CA LEU A 130 -12.98 -17.20 29.42
C LEU A 130 -11.58 -16.61 29.47
N GLY A 131 -11.51 -15.31 29.66
CA GLY A 131 -10.21 -14.59 29.54
C GLY A 131 -9.67 -14.60 28.11
N ASP A 132 -8.35 -14.62 27.99
CA ASP A 132 -7.65 -14.45 26.70
C ASP A 132 -7.14 -15.76 26.08
N SER A 133 -7.27 -16.91 26.80
CA SER A 133 -6.67 -18.16 26.34
C SER A 133 -7.52 -19.40 26.62
N GLU A 134 -8.73 -19.24 27.11
CA GLU A 134 -9.58 -20.36 27.52
C GLU A 134 -10.99 -20.22 26.92
N VAL A 135 -11.62 -21.37 26.66
CA VAL A 135 -13.02 -21.43 26.21
C VAL A 135 -13.80 -22.34 27.16
N MET A 136 -14.81 -21.80 27.80
CA MET A 136 -15.76 -22.56 28.56
C MET A 136 -16.76 -23.22 27.61
N VAL A 137 -16.90 -24.52 27.71
CA VAL A 137 -17.87 -25.33 26.97
C VAL A 137 -18.94 -25.79 27.94
N LYS A 138 -20.21 -25.59 27.61
CA LYS A 138 -21.35 -25.92 28.47
C LYS A 138 -22.29 -26.88 27.75
N LYS A 139 -22.74 -27.93 28.41
CA LYS A 139 -23.77 -28.81 27.87
C LYS A 139 -25.15 -28.14 28.05
N VAL A 140 -25.87 -28.00 26.95
CA VAL A 140 -27.18 -27.32 26.94
C VAL A 140 -28.19 -28.10 26.13
N SER A 141 -29.48 -28.02 26.52
CA SER A 141 -30.56 -28.59 25.72
C SER A 141 -30.74 -27.80 24.41
N PRO A 142 -31.30 -28.40 23.35
CA PRO A 142 -31.58 -27.71 22.11
C PRO A 142 -32.44 -26.45 22.26
N GLN A 143 -33.41 -26.49 23.21
CA GLN A 143 -34.25 -25.33 23.50
C GLN A 143 -33.45 -24.21 24.14
N HIS A 144 -32.63 -24.52 25.13
CA HIS A 144 -31.75 -23.54 25.81
C HIS A 144 -30.74 -22.94 24.81
N ARG A 145 -30.16 -23.77 23.95
CA ARG A 145 -29.23 -23.30 22.91
C ARG A 145 -29.89 -22.25 21.99
N ARG A 146 -31.14 -22.49 21.53
CA ARG A 146 -31.84 -21.51 20.67
C ARG A 146 -32.07 -20.18 21.38
N LEU A 147 -32.33 -20.20 22.68
CA LEU A 147 -32.46 -18.97 23.47
C LEU A 147 -31.13 -18.23 23.53
N LEU A 148 -30.03 -18.95 23.76
CA LEU A 148 -28.68 -18.35 23.83
C LEU A 148 -28.25 -17.77 22.48
N GLU A 149 -28.56 -18.45 21.37
CA GLU A 149 -28.21 -17.99 20.00
C GLU A 149 -28.96 -16.69 19.64
N ASN A 150 -30.15 -16.47 20.19
CA ASN A 150 -30.95 -15.27 19.93
C ASN A 150 -30.79 -14.21 21.02
N SER A 151 -29.89 -14.41 21.97
CA SER A 151 -29.68 -13.47 23.07
C SER A 151 -28.82 -12.29 22.64
N SER A 152 -28.99 -11.14 23.30
CA SER A 152 -28.11 -9.98 23.14
C SER A 152 -26.67 -10.32 23.48
N TYR A 153 -26.47 -11.28 24.39
CA TYR A 153 -25.14 -11.77 24.77
C TYR A 153 -24.40 -12.39 23.57
N ASP A 154 -25.09 -13.23 22.78
CA ASP A 154 -24.47 -13.85 21.60
C ASP A 154 -24.11 -12.80 20.54
N CYS A 155 -24.94 -11.78 20.36
CA CYS A 155 -24.61 -10.66 19.47
C CYS A 155 -23.34 -9.94 19.95
N CYS A 156 -23.20 -9.71 21.24
CA CYS A 156 -22.00 -9.11 21.83
C CYS A 156 -20.76 -10.00 21.60
N GLN A 157 -20.90 -11.32 21.76
CA GLN A 157 -19.81 -12.26 21.53
C GLN A 157 -19.36 -12.24 20.06
N LYS A 158 -20.31 -12.21 19.13
CA LYS A 158 -19.99 -12.11 17.68
C LYS A 158 -19.24 -10.82 17.36
N GLU A 159 -19.62 -9.70 17.98
CA GLU A 159 -18.90 -8.41 17.79
C GLU A 159 -17.51 -8.47 18.41
N LEU A 160 -17.32 -9.11 19.54
CA LEU A 160 -15.99 -9.32 20.13
C LEU A 160 -15.09 -10.16 19.20
N ILE A 161 -15.67 -11.19 18.57
CA ILE A 161 -14.96 -12.00 17.57
C ILE A 161 -14.52 -11.11 16.39
N LEU A 162 -15.43 -10.31 15.85
CA LEU A 162 -15.14 -9.40 14.76
C LEU A 162 -14.05 -8.38 15.15
N MET A 163 -14.17 -7.81 16.35
CA MET A 163 -13.20 -6.82 16.85
C MET A 163 -11.82 -7.43 17.02
N SER A 164 -11.74 -8.64 17.54
CA SER A 164 -10.46 -9.35 17.68
C SER A 164 -9.85 -9.68 16.29
N ALA A 165 -10.69 -10.17 15.37
CA ALA A 165 -10.24 -10.49 14.01
C ALA A 165 -9.83 -9.25 13.21
N ARG A 166 -10.47 -8.09 13.43
CA ARG A 166 -10.05 -6.80 12.86
C ARG A 166 -8.63 -6.45 13.29
N GLY A 167 -8.27 -6.74 14.53
CA GLY A 167 -6.93 -6.49 15.05
C GLY A 167 -6.44 -5.09 14.74
N PHE A 168 -5.38 -4.95 13.92
CA PHE A 168 -4.79 -3.65 13.56
C PHE A 168 -5.78 -2.75 12.79
N THR A 169 -6.78 -3.32 12.11
CA THR A 169 -7.80 -2.53 11.40
C THR A 169 -8.61 -1.64 12.36
N ASN A 170 -8.76 -2.03 13.63
CA ASN A 170 -9.39 -1.16 14.63
C ASN A 170 -8.63 0.15 14.80
N LEU A 171 -7.29 0.10 14.82
CA LEU A 171 -6.45 1.31 14.87
C LEU A 171 -6.61 2.12 13.58
N PHE A 172 -6.59 1.47 12.42
CA PHE A 172 -6.81 2.14 11.13
C PHE A 172 -8.15 2.89 11.14
N GLN A 173 -9.22 2.25 11.60
CA GLN A 173 -10.56 2.87 11.69
C GLN A 173 -10.57 4.07 12.64
N ALA A 174 -9.85 3.98 13.77
CA ALA A 174 -9.72 5.09 14.72
C ALA A 174 -8.98 6.28 14.08
N LEU A 175 -7.92 6.01 13.30
CA LEU A 175 -7.16 7.05 12.57
C LEU A 175 -8.06 7.73 11.52
N VAL A 176 -8.82 6.94 10.76
CA VAL A 176 -9.76 7.45 9.75
C VAL A 176 -10.82 8.33 10.42
N LYS A 177 -11.38 7.89 11.54
CA LYS A 177 -12.39 8.64 12.30
C LYS A 177 -11.84 9.96 12.86
N ALA A 178 -10.59 9.97 13.29
CA ALA A 178 -9.94 11.14 13.86
C ALA A 178 -9.73 12.29 12.87
N LYS A 179 -9.66 11.98 11.55
CA LYS A 179 -9.46 12.96 10.47
C LYS A 179 -8.26 13.90 10.68
N LYS A 180 -7.25 13.44 11.40
CA LYS A 180 -6.01 14.20 11.62
C LYS A 180 -5.09 14.08 10.39
N PRO A 181 -4.17 15.05 10.20
CA PRO A 181 -3.20 14.94 9.11
C PRO A 181 -2.40 13.62 9.19
N LEU A 182 -2.36 12.89 8.06
CA LEU A 182 -1.53 11.69 7.93
C LEU A 182 -0.17 12.10 7.34
N VAL A 183 0.89 11.83 8.09
CA VAL A 183 2.25 12.23 7.74
C VAL A 183 3.08 11.00 7.38
N GLY A 184 3.83 11.09 6.29
CA GLY A 184 4.74 10.02 5.89
C GLY A 184 5.92 10.55 5.08
N HIS A 185 6.80 9.66 4.64
CA HIS A 185 7.95 10.00 3.82
C HIS A 185 8.00 9.11 2.59
N ASN A 186 7.73 9.66 1.41
CA ASN A 186 7.66 8.89 0.15
C ASN A 186 6.51 7.87 0.23
N MET A 187 5.34 8.32 0.68
CA MET A 187 4.28 7.50 1.28
C MET A 187 3.31 6.84 0.29
N LEU A 188 3.57 6.89 -1.02
CA LEU A 188 2.63 6.33 -2.00
C LEU A 188 2.39 4.83 -1.78
N MET A 189 3.46 4.06 -1.57
CA MET A 189 3.32 2.60 -1.32
C MET A 189 2.57 2.33 -0.03
N ASP A 190 2.79 3.17 0.99
CA ASP A 190 2.07 3.07 2.26
C ASP A 190 0.57 3.26 2.04
N LEU A 191 0.18 4.27 1.23
CA LEU A 191 -1.23 4.55 0.92
C LEU A 191 -1.88 3.40 0.12
N LEU A 192 -1.13 2.79 -0.80
CA LEU A 192 -1.61 1.61 -1.55
C LEU A 192 -1.88 0.44 -0.59
N HIS A 193 -0.95 0.18 0.33
CA HIS A 193 -1.13 -0.89 1.32
C HIS A 193 -2.25 -0.58 2.31
N LEU A 194 -2.36 0.67 2.78
CA LEU A 194 -3.46 1.08 3.68
C LEU A 194 -4.82 0.83 3.02
N HIS A 195 -4.95 1.19 1.74
CA HIS A 195 -6.18 0.98 0.98
C HIS A 195 -6.50 -0.51 0.85
N ASP A 196 -5.54 -1.30 0.35
CA ASP A 196 -5.74 -2.72 0.04
C ASP A 196 -5.96 -3.57 1.28
N LYS A 197 -5.18 -3.31 2.34
CA LYS A 197 -5.14 -4.20 3.51
C LYS A 197 -6.19 -3.86 4.57
N PHE A 198 -6.55 -2.59 4.70
CA PHE A 198 -7.42 -2.15 5.81
C PHE A 198 -8.75 -1.54 5.35
N TYR A 199 -8.83 -1.07 4.09
CA TYR A 199 -10.06 -0.48 3.57
C TYR A 199 -10.76 -1.42 2.59
N LYS A 200 -10.33 -1.45 1.34
CA LYS A 200 -10.92 -2.27 0.26
C LYS A 200 -9.84 -2.72 -0.70
N PRO A 201 -10.06 -3.79 -1.47
CA PRO A 201 -9.15 -4.11 -2.57
C PRO A 201 -8.91 -2.88 -3.45
N LEU A 202 -7.71 -2.78 -4.03
CA LEU A 202 -7.38 -1.64 -4.88
C LEU A 202 -8.35 -1.56 -6.05
N PRO A 203 -8.91 -0.38 -6.34
CA PRO A 203 -9.81 -0.21 -7.49
C PRO A 203 -9.01 -0.24 -8.79
N GLU A 204 -9.69 -0.54 -9.90
CA GLU A 204 -9.08 -0.47 -11.23
C GLU A 204 -8.79 0.97 -11.65
N SER A 205 -9.58 1.92 -11.14
CA SER A 205 -9.47 3.34 -11.47
C SER A 205 -8.51 4.07 -10.54
N TYR A 206 -7.49 4.70 -11.12
CA TYR A 206 -6.56 5.59 -10.42
C TYR A 206 -7.30 6.75 -9.72
N GLU A 207 -8.28 7.34 -10.40
CA GLU A 207 -9.04 8.47 -9.83
C GLU A 207 -9.92 8.01 -8.65
N GLU A 208 -10.44 6.81 -8.70
CA GLU A 208 -11.18 6.22 -7.57
C GLU A 208 -10.25 6.01 -6.37
N PHE A 209 -9.06 5.48 -6.59
CA PHE A 209 -8.05 5.32 -5.53
C PHE A 209 -7.76 6.66 -4.85
N LYS A 210 -7.53 7.73 -5.65
CA LYS A 210 -7.28 9.09 -5.12
C LYS A 210 -8.45 9.58 -4.26
N ARG A 211 -9.68 9.44 -4.78
CA ARG A 211 -10.89 9.85 -4.04
C ARG A 211 -11.04 9.09 -2.72
N ASN A 212 -10.82 7.79 -2.76
CA ASN A 212 -10.94 6.93 -1.57
C ASN A 212 -9.93 7.37 -0.50
N ILE A 213 -8.67 7.51 -0.86
CA ILE A 213 -7.62 7.93 0.08
C ILE A 213 -7.93 9.33 0.64
N HIS A 214 -8.34 10.27 -0.20
CA HIS A 214 -8.67 11.64 0.24
C HIS A 214 -9.89 11.66 1.17
N SER A 215 -10.86 10.79 0.93
CA SER A 215 -12.03 10.63 1.81
C SER A 215 -11.62 10.06 3.18
N LEU A 216 -10.72 9.08 3.19
CA LEU A 216 -10.21 8.48 4.42
C LEU A 216 -9.35 9.49 5.20
N PHE A 217 -8.42 10.15 4.52
CA PHE A 217 -7.44 11.08 5.10
C PHE A 217 -7.46 12.38 4.29
N PRO A 218 -8.27 13.38 4.71
CA PRO A 218 -8.40 14.64 3.96
C PRO A 218 -7.11 15.47 3.88
N VAL A 219 -6.18 15.25 4.81
CA VAL A 219 -4.90 15.97 4.86
C VAL A 219 -3.76 14.97 4.86
N LEU A 220 -3.04 14.91 3.74
CA LEU A 220 -1.81 14.10 3.58
C LEU A 220 -0.61 15.05 3.54
N ILE A 221 0.47 14.69 4.24
CA ILE A 221 1.72 15.45 4.21
C ILE A 221 2.87 14.47 3.94
N ASP A 222 3.43 14.55 2.74
CA ASP A 222 4.60 13.74 2.39
C ASP A 222 5.87 14.59 2.63
N THR A 223 6.60 14.25 3.67
CA THR A 223 7.81 15.00 4.07
C THR A 223 8.88 15.00 2.97
N LYS A 224 8.89 14.01 2.07
CA LYS A 224 9.81 14.01 0.92
C LYS A 224 9.47 15.12 -0.07
N THR A 225 8.20 15.43 -0.26
CA THR A 225 7.75 16.56 -1.08
C THR A 225 8.19 17.89 -0.44
N VAL A 226 8.04 18.00 0.88
CA VAL A 226 8.43 19.17 1.67
C VAL A 226 9.95 19.39 1.59
N THR A 227 10.73 18.36 1.89
CA THR A 227 12.21 18.45 1.93
C THR A 227 12.81 18.78 0.58
N LYS A 228 12.22 18.30 -0.53
CA LYS A 228 12.65 18.69 -1.88
C LYS A 228 12.54 20.20 -2.12
N SER A 229 11.58 20.87 -1.50
CA SER A 229 11.42 22.31 -1.60
C SER A 229 12.46 23.04 -0.72
N ILE A 230 12.71 22.50 0.47
CA ILE A 230 13.76 23.01 1.37
C ILE A 230 15.12 22.96 0.66
N TRP A 231 15.44 21.83 0.01
CA TRP A 231 16.69 21.62 -0.74
C TRP A 231 16.86 22.56 -1.94
N LYS A 232 15.76 23.15 -2.43
CA LYS A 232 15.83 24.20 -3.48
C LYS A 232 16.09 25.58 -2.89
N LYS A 233 15.65 25.81 -1.66
CA LYS A 233 15.71 27.13 -1.00
C LYS A 233 17.00 27.33 -0.21
N TYR A 234 17.51 26.25 0.38
CA TYR A 234 18.67 26.29 1.27
C TYR A 234 19.83 25.45 0.74
N PRO A 235 21.09 25.85 1.00
CA PRO A 235 22.29 25.15 0.48
C PRO A 235 22.67 23.93 1.33
N PHE A 236 21.74 23.06 1.63
CA PHE A 236 21.99 21.85 2.40
C PHE A 236 22.53 20.71 1.53
N PRO A 237 23.28 19.76 2.12
CA PRO A 237 23.64 18.54 1.42
C PRO A 237 22.41 17.81 0.89
N ARG A 238 22.43 17.41 -0.37
CA ARG A 238 21.27 16.72 -0.98
C ARG A 238 21.27 15.25 -0.58
N VAL A 239 20.47 14.95 0.42
CA VAL A 239 20.25 13.60 0.93
C VAL A 239 18.84 13.13 0.58
N SER A 240 18.60 11.85 0.56
CA SER A 240 17.34 11.29 0.05
C SER A 240 16.64 10.31 0.97
N ASN A 241 17.35 9.62 1.85
CA ASN A 241 16.71 8.75 2.82
C ASN A 241 16.28 9.52 4.07
N LEU A 242 15.30 9.00 4.77
CA LEU A 242 14.62 9.68 5.89
C LEU A 242 15.60 9.99 7.04
N LEU A 243 16.48 9.06 7.38
CA LEU A 243 17.44 9.23 8.49
C LEU A 243 18.43 10.36 8.18
N GLU A 244 19.02 10.38 6.98
CA GLU A 244 19.94 11.44 6.56
C GLU A 244 19.24 12.81 6.54
N VAL A 245 17.98 12.87 6.08
CA VAL A 245 17.17 14.10 6.08
C VAL A 245 17.01 14.60 7.51
N TYR A 246 16.67 13.69 8.44
CA TYR A 246 16.53 14.01 9.86
C TYR A 246 17.85 14.57 10.42
N GLU A 247 18.96 13.90 10.15
CA GLU A 247 20.27 14.31 10.65
C GLU A 247 20.67 15.71 10.16
N VAL A 248 20.45 15.98 8.86
CA VAL A 248 20.72 17.31 8.28
C VAL A 248 19.85 18.39 8.94
N LEU A 249 18.55 18.11 9.15
CA LEU A 249 17.62 19.09 9.72
C LEU A 249 17.82 19.29 11.24
N CYS A 250 18.45 18.32 11.91
CA CYS A 250 18.71 18.38 13.35
C CYS A 250 20.16 18.78 13.67
N SER A 251 21.01 18.99 12.64
CA SER A 251 22.40 19.43 12.88
C SER A 251 22.41 20.84 13.51
N SER A 252 23.29 21.03 14.47
CA SER A 252 23.42 22.28 15.23
C SER A 252 23.81 23.50 14.37
N ASP A 253 24.31 23.23 13.15
CA ASP A 253 24.77 24.29 12.25
C ASP A 253 23.62 25.04 11.56
N LEU A 254 22.38 24.52 11.61
CA LEU A 254 21.28 25.12 10.86
C LEU A 254 20.69 26.37 11.51
N ASN A 255 20.52 26.38 12.83
CA ASN A 255 20.03 27.55 13.57
C ASN A 255 20.49 27.47 15.02
N PRO A 256 21.78 27.68 15.33
CA PRO A 256 22.27 27.53 16.69
C PRO A 256 21.70 28.59 17.66
N THR A 257 21.09 29.66 17.15
CA THR A 257 20.62 30.80 17.91
C THR A 257 19.10 31.01 17.86
N ASP A 258 18.35 30.12 17.21
CA ASP A 258 16.90 30.29 17.14
C ASP A 258 16.20 29.60 18.34
N PRO A 259 15.78 30.36 19.36
CA PRO A 259 15.14 29.79 20.53
C PRO A 259 13.72 29.26 20.21
N THR A 260 13.14 29.60 19.08
CA THR A 260 11.79 29.16 18.69
C THR A 260 11.79 27.83 17.94
N CYS A 261 12.97 27.30 17.62
CA CYS A 261 13.12 26.03 16.93
C CYS A 261 12.51 24.90 17.79
N PRO A 262 11.61 24.04 17.23
CA PRO A 262 10.93 23.04 18.04
C PRO A 262 11.91 22.01 18.61
N VAL A 263 11.83 21.81 19.92
CA VAL A 263 12.57 20.77 20.64
C VAL A 263 11.71 19.51 20.62
N ILE A 264 12.24 18.46 20.03
CA ILE A 264 11.53 17.18 19.84
C ILE A 264 12.24 16.13 20.69
N VAL A 265 11.51 15.57 21.64
CA VAL A 265 12.05 14.57 22.55
C VAL A 265 11.26 13.27 22.41
N LEU A 266 11.95 12.16 22.63
CA LEU A 266 11.32 10.84 22.68
C LEU A 266 10.49 10.73 23.96
N ALA A 267 9.35 10.06 23.86
CA ALA A 267 8.57 9.71 25.04
C ALA A 267 9.37 8.72 25.90
N SER A 268 9.08 8.69 27.20
CA SER A 268 9.82 7.87 28.17
C SER A 268 9.81 6.38 27.81
N ASP A 269 8.71 5.89 27.27
CA ASP A 269 8.56 4.49 26.85
C ASP A 269 9.28 4.18 25.51
N CYS A 270 9.81 5.21 24.85
CA CYS A 270 10.53 5.08 23.57
C CYS A 270 12.04 5.40 23.71
N SER A 271 12.57 5.39 24.93
CA SER A 271 13.97 5.72 25.23
C SER A 271 14.98 4.86 24.47
N ARG A 272 14.63 3.63 24.11
CA ARG A 272 15.47 2.72 23.31
C ARG A 272 15.95 3.36 22.00
N TYR A 273 15.16 4.26 21.43
CA TYR A 273 15.52 4.94 20.17
C TYR A 273 16.56 6.04 20.35
N ALA A 274 16.78 6.51 21.58
CA ALA A 274 17.89 7.41 21.88
C ALA A 274 19.23 6.66 21.89
N GLU A 275 19.20 5.41 22.30
CA GLU A 275 20.41 4.57 22.44
C GLU A 275 20.84 3.93 21.11
N LYS A 276 19.85 3.55 20.28
CA LYS A 276 20.11 2.81 19.04
C LYS A 276 19.25 3.31 17.89
N LYS A 277 19.91 3.73 16.82
CA LYS A 277 19.23 4.07 15.56
C LYS A 277 18.63 2.78 14.97
N SER A 278 17.34 2.80 14.67
CA SER A 278 16.61 1.64 14.18
C SER A 278 15.87 1.97 12.87
N PRO A 279 16.60 2.33 11.78
CA PRO A 279 15.94 2.64 10.52
C PRO A 279 15.14 1.43 10.01
N HIS A 280 13.99 1.69 9.42
CA HIS A 280 13.02 0.71 8.93
C HIS A 280 12.25 -0.01 10.05
N GLU A 281 12.42 0.42 11.31
CA GLU A 281 11.48 0.09 12.37
C GLU A 281 10.38 1.16 12.37
N ALA A 282 9.11 0.72 12.27
CA ALA A 282 7.97 1.63 12.04
C ALA A 282 7.86 2.76 13.06
N GLY A 283 8.07 2.45 14.35
CA GLY A 283 8.02 3.46 15.41
C GLY A 283 9.14 4.50 15.29
N TYR A 284 10.33 4.06 14.97
CA TYR A 284 11.49 4.94 14.77
C TYR A 284 11.27 5.83 13.53
N ASP A 285 10.85 5.24 12.42
CA ASP A 285 10.58 6.00 11.19
C ASP A 285 9.43 7.01 11.40
N ALA A 286 8.44 6.67 12.22
CA ALA A 286 7.36 7.60 12.61
C ALA A 286 7.93 8.82 13.36
N PHE A 287 8.82 8.59 14.32
CA PHE A 287 9.52 9.66 15.05
C PHE A 287 10.32 10.53 14.09
N LEU A 288 11.08 9.92 13.17
CA LEU A 288 11.86 10.67 12.17
C LEU A 288 10.96 11.51 11.26
N CYS A 289 9.84 10.94 10.77
CA CYS A 289 8.88 11.66 9.92
C CYS A 289 8.31 12.89 10.62
N GLY A 290 7.91 12.72 11.88
CA GLY A 290 7.38 13.82 12.70
C GLY A 290 8.40 14.92 12.91
N SER A 291 9.63 14.53 13.24
CA SER A 291 10.74 15.46 13.46
C SER A 291 11.06 16.25 12.18
N VAL A 292 11.17 15.56 11.05
CA VAL A 292 11.42 16.16 9.72
C VAL A 292 10.29 17.14 9.37
N LEU A 293 9.04 16.79 9.67
CA LEU A 293 7.90 17.67 9.42
C LEU A 293 8.02 18.97 10.19
N LEU A 294 8.21 18.88 11.50
CA LEU A 294 8.23 20.07 12.39
C LEU A 294 9.44 20.97 12.08
N LYS A 295 10.63 20.39 11.96
CA LYS A 295 11.84 21.13 11.60
C LYS A 295 11.73 21.75 10.21
N GLY A 296 11.22 20.99 9.24
CA GLY A 296 11.03 21.47 7.85
C GLY A 296 10.02 22.61 7.77
N ALA A 297 8.89 22.47 8.47
CA ALA A 297 7.86 23.52 8.52
C ALA A 297 8.41 24.80 9.19
N HIS A 298 9.17 24.64 10.26
CA HIS A 298 9.84 25.76 10.94
C HIS A 298 10.76 26.53 10.00
N LEU A 299 11.60 25.83 9.24
CA LEU A 299 12.48 26.45 8.22
C LEU A 299 11.67 27.17 7.14
N LEU A 300 10.54 26.59 6.70
CA LEU A 300 9.71 27.18 5.65
C LEU A 300 8.97 28.43 6.12
N LEU A 301 8.66 28.55 7.42
CA LEU A 301 8.08 29.76 8.01
C LEU A 301 9.06 30.94 7.86
N GLY A 302 10.37 30.67 7.93
CA GLY A 302 11.41 31.66 7.67
C GLY A 302 11.29 32.88 8.56
N ARG A 303 11.05 32.69 9.85
CA ARG A 303 10.98 33.85 10.77
C ARG A 303 12.29 34.64 10.71
N SER A 304 12.16 35.86 10.27
CA SER A 304 13.20 36.85 10.42
C SER A 304 13.38 37.17 11.92
N THR A 305 14.60 37.25 12.33
CA THR A 305 15.03 37.51 13.73
C THR A 305 14.50 38.83 14.36
N SER A 306 13.55 39.50 13.71
CA SER A 306 13.13 40.85 14.09
C SER A 306 11.78 40.96 14.85
N VAL A 307 11.14 39.84 15.16
CA VAL A 307 9.86 39.87 15.87
C VAL A 307 10.05 39.28 17.29
N THR A 308 9.62 39.99 18.28
CA THR A 308 9.64 39.65 19.71
C THR A 308 9.44 38.16 19.99
N ALA A 309 10.48 37.54 20.52
CA ALA A 309 10.74 36.11 20.56
C ALA A 309 10.00 35.32 21.66
N GLU A 310 8.76 35.67 22.02
CA GLU A 310 8.13 35.06 23.20
C GLU A 310 6.92 34.15 22.93
N ALA A 311 6.47 33.99 21.70
CA ALA A 311 5.31 33.16 21.43
C ALA A 311 5.70 31.79 20.82
N ASP A 312 5.41 30.73 21.55
CA ASP A 312 5.51 29.36 21.02
C ASP A 312 4.62 29.18 19.80
N LEU A 313 5.19 28.65 18.72
CA LEU A 313 4.47 28.37 17.47
C LEU A 313 3.49 27.20 17.67
N SER A 314 2.26 27.42 17.29
CA SER A 314 1.23 26.38 17.29
C SER A 314 1.38 25.45 16.09
N PHE A 315 0.79 24.25 16.16
CA PHE A 315 0.77 23.33 15.03
C PHE A 315 0.04 23.92 13.83
N SER A 316 -0.98 24.77 14.05
CA SER A 316 -1.70 25.43 12.95
C SER A 316 -0.82 26.39 12.16
N GLU A 317 0.12 27.04 12.81
CA GLU A 317 1.10 27.91 12.12
C GLU A 317 2.05 27.08 11.25
N TYR A 318 2.55 25.96 11.77
CA TYR A 318 3.36 25.03 10.99
C TYR A 318 2.57 24.50 9.80
N LEU A 319 1.29 24.15 10.01
CA LEU A 319 0.43 23.65 8.93
C LEU A 319 0.21 24.73 7.85
N SER A 320 0.11 26.00 8.23
CA SER A 320 -0.03 27.13 7.29
C SER A 320 1.18 27.21 6.34
N ALA A 321 2.39 26.98 6.84
CA ALA A 321 3.62 26.96 6.02
C ALA A 321 3.61 25.79 5.03
N LEU A 322 2.84 24.75 5.33
CA LEU A 322 2.79 23.51 4.51
C LEU A 322 1.63 23.48 3.53
N VAL A 323 0.75 24.49 3.49
CA VAL A 323 -0.50 24.48 2.68
C VAL A 323 -0.23 24.09 1.22
N LYS A 324 0.82 24.61 0.60
CA LYS A 324 1.14 24.31 -0.82
C LYS A 324 1.61 22.88 -1.07
N TYR A 325 1.93 22.13 -0.01
CA TYR A 325 2.40 20.74 -0.10
C TYR A 325 1.32 19.73 0.31
N LEU A 326 0.22 20.21 0.90
CA LEU A 326 -0.85 19.31 1.36
C LEU A 326 -1.41 18.50 0.19
N ASN A 327 -1.64 17.24 0.45
CA ASN A 327 -2.22 16.26 -0.48
C ASN A 327 -1.37 16.02 -1.73
N LYS A 328 -0.08 16.41 -1.71
CA LYS A 328 0.87 16.18 -2.80
C LYS A 328 1.88 15.12 -2.36
N VAL A 329 1.61 13.89 -2.73
CA VAL A 329 2.44 12.73 -2.37
C VAL A 329 3.56 12.57 -3.40
N HIS A 330 4.77 12.35 -2.90
CA HIS A 330 5.96 12.21 -3.73
C HIS A 330 5.84 11.04 -4.70
N PHE A 331 6.20 11.30 -5.96
CA PHE A 331 6.21 10.27 -7.01
C PHE A 331 7.19 10.70 -8.10
N ILE A 332 8.21 9.89 -8.36
CA ILE A 332 9.13 10.17 -9.47
C ILE A 332 9.08 9.02 -10.46
N GLN A 333 8.23 9.15 -11.44
CA GLN A 333 8.20 8.24 -12.58
C GLN A 333 7.59 8.98 -13.77
N GLY A 334 8.21 8.82 -14.93
CA GLY A 334 7.68 9.36 -16.18
C GLY A 334 7.56 10.89 -16.22
N GLY A 335 8.39 11.62 -15.45
CA GLY A 335 8.35 13.08 -15.44
C GLY A 335 7.40 13.70 -14.42
N VAL A 336 6.59 12.87 -13.73
CA VAL A 336 5.70 13.32 -12.63
C VAL A 336 6.53 13.44 -11.34
N SER A 337 6.35 14.53 -10.61
CA SER A 337 7.09 14.77 -9.35
C SER A 337 6.25 14.50 -8.11
N SER A 338 4.93 14.52 -8.25
CA SER A 338 3.99 14.24 -7.15
C SER A 338 2.59 13.93 -7.69
N ILE A 339 1.84 13.15 -6.94
CA ILE A 339 0.42 12.87 -7.15
C ILE A 339 -0.38 13.83 -6.27
N ASN A 340 -1.40 14.48 -6.84
CA ASN A 340 -2.29 15.39 -6.11
C ASN A 340 -3.57 14.66 -5.72
N PHE A 341 -3.71 14.30 -4.45
CA PHE A 341 -4.86 13.56 -3.92
C PHE A 341 -6.12 14.43 -3.76
N SER A 342 -5.97 15.77 -3.73
CA SER A 342 -7.11 16.68 -3.57
C SER A 342 -7.61 17.27 -4.89
N GLY A 343 -7.03 16.89 -6.03
CA GLY A 343 -7.41 17.47 -7.31
C GLY A 343 -6.67 16.87 -8.49
N VAL A 344 -6.62 17.64 -9.57
CA VAL A 344 -5.97 17.20 -10.81
C VAL A 344 -4.46 17.22 -10.65
N ASP A 345 -3.80 16.21 -11.18
CA ASP A 345 -2.34 16.15 -11.19
C ASP A 345 -1.74 17.19 -12.14
N ALA A 346 -0.55 17.65 -11.81
CA ALA A 346 0.18 18.57 -12.68
C ALA A 346 0.43 17.91 -14.05
N PRO A 347 0.32 18.68 -15.15
CA PRO A 347 0.59 18.15 -16.49
C PRO A 347 1.96 17.45 -16.53
N CYS A 348 1.94 16.22 -17.01
CA CYS A 348 3.13 15.41 -17.08
C CYS A 348 3.91 15.68 -18.38
N ARG A 349 5.12 16.14 -18.27
CA ARG A 349 6.05 16.23 -19.40
C ARG A 349 6.86 14.94 -19.45
N ARG A 350 6.31 13.96 -20.12
CA ARG A 350 6.99 12.67 -20.31
C ARG A 350 7.99 12.74 -21.44
N PRO A 351 9.12 12.03 -21.32
CA PRO A 351 9.98 11.83 -22.49
C PRO A 351 9.17 11.17 -23.61
N PRO A 352 9.49 11.44 -24.85
CA PRO A 352 8.77 10.83 -25.96
C PRO A 352 8.94 9.32 -25.94
N LEU A 353 7.90 8.62 -26.38
CA LEU A 353 8.00 7.20 -26.66
C LEU A 353 8.94 7.00 -27.84
N LEU A 354 9.79 5.99 -27.75
CA LEU A 354 10.70 5.63 -28.82
C LEU A 354 10.28 4.26 -29.37
N VAL A 355 10.59 4.04 -30.64
CA VAL A 355 10.41 2.74 -31.27
C VAL A 355 11.76 2.25 -31.72
N VAL A 356 12.06 0.99 -31.39
CA VAL A 356 13.23 0.27 -31.88
C VAL A 356 12.79 -0.58 -33.08
N HIS A 357 13.43 -0.38 -34.21
CA HIS A 357 13.29 -1.23 -35.39
C HIS A 357 14.47 -2.20 -35.40
N VAL A 358 14.19 -3.47 -35.45
CA VAL A 358 15.21 -4.54 -35.49
C VAL A 358 15.38 -5.01 -36.92
N HIS A 359 16.62 -4.95 -37.39
CA HIS A 359 17.02 -5.39 -38.73
C HIS A 359 18.00 -6.57 -38.64
N GLY A 360 17.74 -7.62 -39.39
CA GLY A 360 18.66 -8.76 -39.51
C GLY A 360 18.64 -9.75 -38.35
N TRP A 361 18.07 -9.41 -37.20
CA TRP A 361 17.94 -10.30 -36.05
C TRP A 361 16.50 -10.77 -35.93
N ARG A 362 16.30 -12.10 -36.00
CA ARG A 362 14.93 -12.68 -35.89
C ARG A 362 14.68 -13.22 -34.49
N GLY A 363 13.44 -13.09 -34.03
CA GLY A 363 12.97 -13.71 -32.80
C GLY A 363 13.52 -13.09 -31.52
N LEU A 364 13.93 -11.81 -31.54
CA LEU A 364 14.33 -11.10 -30.33
C LEU A 364 13.12 -10.90 -29.42
N ASN A 365 13.37 -10.98 -28.12
CA ASN A 365 12.38 -10.68 -27.08
C ASN A 365 12.72 -9.39 -26.33
N GLU A 366 11.77 -8.92 -25.54
CA GLU A 366 11.88 -7.67 -24.75
C GLU A 366 13.13 -7.67 -23.86
N ARG A 367 13.45 -8.84 -23.29
CA ARG A 367 14.59 -8.99 -22.37
C ARG A 367 15.92 -8.81 -23.09
N GLN A 368 16.05 -9.31 -24.32
CA GLN A 368 17.26 -9.16 -25.12
C GLN A 368 17.48 -7.70 -25.54
N ILE A 369 16.41 -7.01 -25.98
CA ILE A 369 16.47 -5.56 -26.30
C ILE A 369 16.86 -4.78 -25.03
N TYR A 370 16.29 -5.12 -23.88
CA TYR A 370 16.66 -4.49 -22.60
C TYR A 370 18.15 -4.67 -22.29
N GLN A 371 18.71 -5.88 -22.51
CA GLN A 371 20.12 -6.16 -22.23
C GLN A 371 21.05 -5.32 -23.13
N GLU A 372 20.68 -5.15 -24.39
CA GLU A 372 21.46 -4.32 -25.33
C GLU A 372 21.47 -2.84 -24.91
N LEU A 373 20.32 -2.34 -24.43
CA LEU A 373 20.16 -0.91 -24.11
C LEU A 373 20.49 -0.56 -22.66
N LYS A 374 20.69 -1.54 -21.78
CA LYS A 374 20.91 -1.30 -20.34
C LYS A 374 22.14 -0.47 -20.03
N ALA A 375 23.14 -0.47 -20.90
CA ALA A 375 24.35 0.35 -20.75
C ALA A 375 24.03 1.85 -20.78
N LEU A 376 23.02 2.27 -21.53
CA LEU A 376 22.57 3.67 -21.59
C LEU A 376 21.78 4.07 -20.35
N CYS A 377 20.80 3.25 -20.01
CA CYS A 377 19.99 3.39 -18.79
C CYS A 377 18.93 2.29 -18.75
N ARG A 378 18.13 2.28 -17.68
CA ARG A 378 16.97 1.40 -17.59
C ARG A 378 15.84 1.98 -18.46
N PHE A 379 15.43 1.20 -19.44
CA PHE A 379 14.24 1.45 -20.26
C PHE A 379 13.20 0.39 -19.93
N ASP A 380 11.93 0.75 -19.94
CA ASP A 380 10.86 -0.23 -20.01
C ASP A 380 10.69 -0.57 -21.50
N VAL A 381 10.78 -1.85 -21.82
CA VAL A 381 10.72 -2.35 -23.19
C VAL A 381 9.43 -3.14 -23.36
N LYS A 382 8.70 -2.87 -24.44
CA LYS A 382 7.44 -3.57 -24.75
C LYS A 382 7.41 -3.97 -26.21
N LEU A 383 7.05 -5.20 -26.50
CA LEU A 383 6.90 -5.69 -27.86
C LEU A 383 5.74 -4.95 -28.55
N LEU A 384 5.97 -4.44 -29.75
CA LEU A 384 4.96 -3.76 -30.57
C LEU A 384 4.55 -4.64 -31.77
N SER A 385 5.52 -5.25 -32.44
CA SER A 385 5.33 -6.19 -33.55
C SER A 385 6.57 -7.08 -33.62
N GLU A 386 6.60 -8.04 -34.54
CA GLU A 386 7.69 -9.03 -34.67
C GLU A 386 9.09 -8.39 -34.67
N ASN A 387 9.23 -7.20 -35.28
CA ASN A 387 10.52 -6.51 -35.43
C ASN A 387 10.52 -5.11 -34.82
N GLN A 388 9.54 -4.78 -33.98
CA GLN A 388 9.43 -3.44 -33.37
C GLN A 388 9.15 -3.53 -31.88
N PHE A 389 9.84 -2.70 -31.10
CA PHE A 389 9.65 -2.59 -29.65
C PHE A 389 9.46 -1.12 -29.28
N ILE A 390 8.57 -0.88 -28.31
CA ILE A 390 8.41 0.45 -27.70
C ILE A 390 9.38 0.55 -26.52
N LEU A 391 10.09 1.68 -26.45
CA LEU A 391 10.92 2.02 -25.29
C LEU A 391 10.30 3.19 -24.55
N LEU A 392 10.14 3.01 -23.24
CA LEU A 392 9.75 4.08 -22.33
C LEU A 392 10.97 4.47 -21.50
N SER A 393 11.34 5.74 -21.58
CA SER A 393 12.44 6.29 -20.78
C SER A 393 11.89 7.11 -19.61
N SER A 394 12.54 7.04 -18.47
CA SER A 394 12.21 7.86 -17.30
C SER A 394 12.69 9.30 -17.40
N LYS A 395 13.66 9.59 -18.27
CA LYS A 395 14.31 10.92 -18.37
C LYS A 395 14.54 11.33 -19.84
N PHE A 396 14.32 12.61 -20.12
CA PHE A 396 14.57 13.20 -21.45
C PHE A 396 16.02 12.98 -21.93
N LYS A 397 16.99 13.06 -21.01
CA LYS A 397 18.40 12.84 -21.32
C LYS A 397 18.63 11.49 -21.98
N TYR A 398 18.04 10.43 -21.40
CA TYR A 398 18.23 9.06 -21.90
C TYR A 398 17.50 8.82 -23.22
N ALA A 399 16.32 9.42 -23.40
CA ALA A 399 15.62 9.36 -24.68
C ALA A 399 16.43 10.01 -25.79
N ARG A 400 17.03 11.17 -25.53
CA ARG A 400 17.91 11.86 -26.50
C ARG A 400 19.16 11.05 -26.81
N LEU A 401 19.80 10.49 -25.78
CA LEU A 401 20.99 9.67 -25.94
C LEU A 401 20.71 8.43 -26.80
N ALA A 402 19.61 7.74 -26.55
CA ALA A 402 19.21 6.57 -27.34
C ALA A 402 18.98 6.92 -28.82
N LEU A 403 18.30 8.05 -29.07
CA LEU A 403 18.08 8.54 -30.44
C LEU A 403 19.40 8.86 -31.15
N GLN A 404 20.38 9.41 -30.43
CA GLN A 404 21.67 9.82 -30.97
C GLN A 404 22.56 8.60 -31.25
N GLU A 405 22.71 7.69 -30.29
CA GLU A 405 23.62 6.55 -30.40
C GLU A 405 23.14 5.46 -31.38
N TYR A 406 21.82 5.28 -31.47
CA TYR A 406 21.24 4.22 -32.28
C TYR A 406 20.61 4.74 -33.58
N LYS A 407 20.90 5.97 -33.97
CA LYS A 407 20.37 6.54 -35.21
C LYS A 407 20.84 5.74 -36.45
N ASP A 408 22.12 5.44 -36.50
CA ASP A 408 22.78 4.78 -37.64
C ASP A 408 23.28 3.36 -37.29
N HIS A 409 22.77 2.77 -36.24
CA HIS A 409 23.16 1.42 -35.80
C HIS A 409 22.67 0.39 -36.83
N PRO A 410 23.50 -0.57 -37.28
CA PRO A 410 23.13 -1.47 -38.37
C PRO A 410 21.92 -2.38 -38.08
N ASN A 411 21.79 -2.84 -36.85
CA ASN A 411 20.77 -3.83 -36.49
C ASN A 411 19.63 -3.28 -35.63
N LEU A 412 19.85 -2.17 -34.91
CA LEU A 412 18.85 -1.58 -34.00
C LEU A 412 18.71 -0.08 -34.29
N GLN A 413 17.69 0.28 -35.02
CA GLN A 413 17.42 1.68 -35.32
C GLN A 413 16.36 2.23 -34.37
N ILE A 414 16.71 3.32 -33.65
CA ILE A 414 15.80 3.95 -32.70
C ILE A 414 15.27 5.26 -33.26
N SER A 415 13.95 5.43 -33.24
CA SER A 415 13.29 6.65 -33.71
C SER A 415 12.15 7.05 -32.77
N LEU A 416 11.57 8.23 -33.01
CA LEU A 416 10.42 8.68 -32.25
C LEU A 416 9.18 7.85 -32.63
N TYR A 417 8.40 7.46 -31.64
CA TYR A 417 7.14 6.79 -31.86
C TYR A 417 6.10 7.79 -32.37
N HIS A 418 5.50 7.47 -33.51
CA HIS A 418 4.36 8.21 -34.06
C HIS A 418 3.17 7.28 -34.15
N HIS A 419 2.08 7.61 -33.49
CA HIS A 419 0.91 6.74 -33.38
C HIS A 419 0.37 6.33 -34.76
N TRP A 420 0.27 7.28 -35.68
CA TRP A 420 -0.24 7.04 -37.04
C TRP A 420 0.63 6.12 -37.87
N ARG A 421 1.92 6.03 -37.55
CA ARG A 421 2.90 5.26 -38.31
C ARG A 421 3.22 3.91 -37.68
N HIS A 422 3.17 3.82 -36.35
CA HIS A 422 3.67 2.65 -35.63
C HIS A 422 2.59 1.85 -34.92
N SER A 423 1.34 2.38 -34.78
CA SER A 423 0.28 1.66 -34.10
C SER A 423 -0.24 0.51 -34.99
N PRO A 424 -0.20 -0.75 -34.51
CA PRO A 424 -0.74 -1.89 -35.26
C PRO A 424 -2.22 -1.71 -35.61
N HIS A 425 -3.01 -1.14 -34.70
CA HIS A 425 -4.44 -0.90 -34.94
C HIS A 425 -4.69 0.13 -36.05
N VAL A 426 -3.93 1.22 -36.04
CA VAL A 426 -4.04 2.25 -37.09
C VAL A 426 -3.62 1.68 -38.44
N ASN A 427 -2.50 0.92 -38.48
CA ASN A 427 -2.02 0.29 -39.71
C ASN A 427 -3.04 -0.71 -40.25
N CYS A 428 -3.66 -1.51 -39.40
CA CYS A 428 -4.71 -2.44 -39.78
C CYS A 428 -5.92 -1.69 -40.38
N LEU A 429 -6.38 -0.63 -39.72
CA LEU A 429 -7.49 0.19 -40.22
C LEU A 429 -7.18 0.83 -41.57
N LEU A 430 -5.96 1.35 -41.75
CA LEU A 430 -5.52 1.95 -43.00
C LEU A 430 -5.45 0.90 -44.13
N GLN A 431 -4.97 -0.30 -43.82
CA GLN A 431 -4.92 -1.40 -44.77
C GLN A 431 -6.32 -1.82 -45.23
N VAL A 432 -7.24 -2.03 -44.27
CA VAL A 432 -8.64 -2.40 -44.55
C VAL A 432 -9.32 -1.31 -45.39
N SER A 433 -9.17 -0.04 -44.99
CA SER A 433 -9.77 1.07 -45.74
C SER A 433 -9.18 1.24 -47.13
N SER A 434 -7.86 0.97 -47.31
CA SER A 434 -7.22 0.98 -48.63
C SER A 434 -7.77 -0.12 -49.53
N ILE A 435 -7.96 -1.33 -49.00
CA ILE A 435 -8.53 -2.47 -49.72
C ILE A 435 -9.96 -2.14 -50.13
N VAL A 436 -10.76 -1.64 -49.23
CA VAL A 436 -12.17 -1.23 -49.51
C VAL A 436 -12.21 -0.17 -50.60
N ALA A 437 -11.36 0.85 -50.49
CA ALA A 437 -11.29 1.94 -51.51
C ALA A 437 -10.87 1.38 -52.87
N LEU A 438 -9.91 0.48 -52.90
CA LEU A 438 -9.43 -0.16 -54.14
C LEU A 438 -10.55 -0.97 -54.80
N TRP A 439 -11.25 -1.79 -54.00
CA TRP A 439 -12.41 -2.57 -54.47
C TRP A 439 -13.54 -1.70 -54.98
N SER A 440 -13.81 -0.59 -54.27
CA SER A 440 -14.84 0.38 -54.68
C SER A 440 -14.49 1.05 -56.06
N LEU A 441 -13.22 1.41 -56.19
CA LEU A 441 -12.69 2.00 -57.41
C LEU A 441 -12.76 1.00 -58.59
N LEU A 442 -12.38 -0.22 -58.33
CA LEU A 442 -12.44 -1.31 -59.31
C LEU A 442 -13.88 -1.59 -59.75
N ALA A 443 -14.80 -1.65 -58.79
CA ALA A 443 -16.23 -1.83 -59.08
C ALA A 443 -16.79 -0.66 -59.92
N PHE A 444 -16.36 0.56 -59.61
CA PHE A 444 -16.76 1.77 -60.36
C PHE A 444 -16.23 1.72 -61.80
N VAL A 445 -14.97 1.36 -61.99
CA VAL A 445 -14.34 1.29 -63.33
C VAL A 445 -14.93 0.15 -64.17
N LEU A 446 -15.13 -1.04 -63.57
CA LEU A 446 -15.62 -2.22 -64.29
C LEU A 446 -17.17 -2.19 -64.47
N GLY A 447 -17.89 -1.54 -63.51
CA GLY A 447 -19.34 -1.46 -63.56
C GLY A 447 -19.89 -0.23 -64.29
N GLY A 448 -19.03 0.67 -64.74
CA GLY A 448 -19.41 1.97 -65.30
C GLY A 448 -19.64 2.02 -66.80
N ALA A 449 -19.98 0.92 -67.44
CA ALA A 449 -20.44 0.97 -68.85
C ALA A 449 -21.98 1.09 -68.83
N PRO A 450 -22.55 2.24 -69.17
CA PRO A 450 -24.01 2.34 -69.31
C PRO A 450 -24.42 1.51 -70.56
N CYS A 451 -25.20 0.48 -70.34
CA CYS A 451 -25.94 -0.12 -71.44
C CYS A 451 -26.95 0.87 -71.96
N HIS A 452 -26.62 1.64 -72.96
CA HIS A 452 -27.60 2.31 -73.78
C HIS A 452 -28.25 1.20 -74.65
N SER A 453 -29.37 0.65 -74.18
CA SER A 453 -30.27 -0.11 -75.05
C SER A 453 -31.20 0.86 -75.74
N VAL A 454 -31.24 0.77 -77.02
CA VAL A 454 -32.15 1.41 -77.96
C VAL A 454 -33.61 1.00 -77.65
#